data_c69a7a310a14d3130c7942fd08347ff0
#
_entry.id   c69a7a310a14d3130c7942fd08347ff0
#
_cell.length_a   1.000
_cell.length_b   1.000
_cell.length_c   1.000
_cell.angle_alpha   90.00
_cell.angle_beta   90.00
_cell.angle_gamma   90.00
#
_symmetry.space_group_name_H-M   'P 1'
#
loop_
_entity.id
_entity.type
_entity.pdbx_description
1 polymer ?
#
loop_
_entity_poly.entity_id
_entity_poly.type
_entity_poly.pdbx_seq_one_letter_code
_entity_poly.pdbx_strand_id
1 'polypeptide(L)'
;VEVAGPGFINLFLGDGWYRHADGVLSKGLESGQIAPVAEGEHIIAEFVSANPTGPLTAASGRHAAYGDALSKLLRAVGHTVNTEYYVNDGGTQVENFAASIAARMEGEDPPENGYQGTYVNELAERAAEEGIASTDLETLARTGVEWMIDGIRRSLVQFGVKMDEFFSERSLYEDNLVDRGVERLRAGGHTFEEEGATWLRTTDFGDDK
;
A
#
# COMPACT_ATOMS: atom_id res chain seq x y z
N VAL A 1 -13.10 40.71 12.44
CA VAL A 1 -11.75 40.21 12.12
C VAL A 1 -10.76 41.20 12.76
N GLU A 2 -9.85 40.69 13.57
CA GLU A 2 -8.78 41.45 14.19
C GLU A 2 -7.44 40.80 13.96
N VAL A 3 -6.40 41.61 13.69
CA VAL A 3 -5.03 41.10 13.63
C VAL A 3 -4.46 41.09 15.05
N ALA A 4 -4.02 39.94 15.54
CA ALA A 4 -3.51 39.74 16.88
C ALA A 4 -2.10 39.15 16.85
N GLY A 5 -1.13 39.89 17.38
CA GLY A 5 0.26 39.46 17.45
C GLY A 5 0.92 39.22 16.11
N PRO A 6 2.09 38.56 16.06
CA PRO A 6 2.80 38.32 14.83
C PRO A 6 2.11 37.17 14.03
N GLY A 7 1.28 37.53 13.04
CA GLY A 7 0.74 36.60 12.05
C GLY A 7 -0.57 35.89 12.43
N PHE A 8 -1.25 36.27 13.51
CA PHE A 8 -2.57 35.74 13.87
C PHE A 8 -3.70 36.63 13.37
N ILE A 9 -4.79 36.02 12.93
CA ILE A 9 -6.05 36.68 12.58
C ILE A 9 -7.16 36.07 13.45
N ASN A 10 -7.77 36.92 14.30
CA ASN A 10 -8.93 36.52 15.09
C ASN A 10 -10.21 36.73 14.26
N LEU A 11 -10.99 35.66 14.14
CA LEU A 11 -12.28 35.66 13.47
C LEU A 11 -13.39 35.60 14.54
N PHE A 12 -14.27 36.56 14.53
CA PHE A 12 -15.47 36.59 15.41
C PHE A 12 -16.65 36.12 14.54
N LEU A 13 -17.22 34.98 14.91
CA LEU A 13 -18.32 34.36 14.17
C LEU A 13 -19.65 34.89 14.69
N GLY A 14 -20.51 35.34 13.80
CA GLY A 14 -21.86 35.74 14.15
C GLY A 14 -22.85 34.58 14.15
N ASP A 15 -24.07 34.81 14.70
CA ASP A 15 -25.13 33.78 14.81
C ASP A 15 -25.51 33.11 13.48
N GLY A 16 -25.36 33.83 12.36
CA GLY A 16 -25.59 33.27 11.02
C GLY A 16 -24.67 32.14 10.68
N TRP A 17 -23.41 32.20 11.15
CA TRP A 17 -22.45 31.12 10.92
C TRP A 17 -22.84 29.83 11.68
N TYR A 18 -23.26 29.96 12.95
CA TYR A 18 -23.67 28.82 13.76
C TYR A 18 -24.93 28.17 13.20
N ARG A 19 -25.91 28.93 12.68
CA ARG A 19 -27.09 28.40 12.00
C ARG A 19 -26.71 27.69 10.69
N HIS A 20 -25.74 28.22 9.96
CA HIS A 20 -25.23 27.57 8.75
C HIS A 20 -24.49 26.27 9.10
N ALA A 21 -23.62 26.29 10.12
CA ALA A 21 -22.90 25.11 10.59
C ALA A 21 -23.85 24.00 11.05
N ASP A 22 -24.92 24.33 11.78
CA ASP A 22 -25.95 23.36 12.17
C ASP A 22 -26.62 22.70 10.95
N GLY A 23 -26.97 23.48 9.93
CA GLY A 23 -27.54 22.95 8.68
C GLY A 23 -26.56 22.07 7.89
N VAL A 24 -25.28 22.39 7.87
CA VAL A 24 -24.23 21.59 7.22
C VAL A 24 -24.01 20.28 7.99
N LEU A 25 -23.91 20.34 9.32
CA LEU A 25 -23.73 19.16 10.16
C LEU A 25 -24.93 18.20 10.07
N SER A 26 -26.15 18.73 10.10
CA SER A 26 -27.36 17.92 9.96
C SER A 26 -27.41 17.17 8.62
N LYS A 27 -27.11 17.86 7.51
CA LYS A 27 -27.00 17.24 6.19
C LYS A 27 -25.86 16.23 6.11
N GLY A 28 -24.73 16.54 6.73
CA GLY A 28 -23.58 15.65 6.79
C GLY A 28 -23.89 14.35 7.54
N LEU A 29 -24.63 14.42 8.65
CA LEU A 29 -25.07 13.26 9.41
C LEU A 29 -26.07 12.40 8.62
N GLU A 30 -26.94 13.01 7.82
CA GLU A 30 -27.91 12.29 6.98
C GLU A 30 -27.27 11.63 5.75
N SER A 31 -26.36 12.34 5.09
CA SER A 31 -25.74 11.90 3.82
C SER A 31 -24.41 11.17 3.99
N GLY A 32 -23.77 11.27 5.17
CA GLY A 32 -22.39 10.85 5.38
C GLY A 32 -21.36 11.80 4.74
N GLN A 33 -21.80 12.94 4.20
CA GLN A 33 -20.97 13.94 3.53
C GLN A 33 -21.08 15.29 4.22
N ILE A 34 -19.96 15.89 4.60
CA ILE A 34 -19.94 17.18 5.33
C ILE A 34 -19.95 18.36 4.36
N ALA A 35 -19.21 18.27 3.28
CA ALA A 35 -19.10 19.32 2.25
C ALA A 35 -18.84 18.68 0.90
N PRO A 36 -19.88 18.14 0.23
CA PRO A 36 -19.70 17.41 -1.02
C PRO A 36 -19.12 18.32 -2.11
N VAL A 37 -18.16 17.81 -2.87
CA VAL A 37 -17.68 18.45 -4.10
C VAL A 37 -18.77 18.39 -5.17
N ALA A 38 -18.76 19.35 -6.10
CA ALA A 38 -19.76 19.43 -7.16
C ALA A 38 -19.71 18.19 -8.09
N GLU A 39 -18.49 17.71 -8.36
CA GLU A 39 -18.22 16.50 -9.14
C GLU A 39 -17.21 15.65 -8.38
N GLY A 40 -17.64 14.49 -7.87
CA GLY A 40 -16.76 13.54 -7.19
C GLY A 40 -15.87 12.81 -8.19
N GLU A 41 -14.61 12.64 -7.84
CA GLU A 41 -13.63 11.88 -8.62
C GLU A 41 -13.55 10.44 -8.12
N HIS A 42 -13.08 9.53 -8.99
CA HIS A 42 -12.64 8.20 -8.61
C HIS A 42 -11.15 8.26 -8.26
N ILE A 43 -10.83 7.93 -7.02
CA ILE A 43 -9.47 8.03 -6.47
C ILE A 43 -9.03 6.63 -6.02
N ILE A 44 -7.82 6.23 -6.42
CA ILE A 44 -7.11 5.11 -5.81
C ILE A 44 -6.17 5.70 -4.78
N ALA A 45 -6.31 5.25 -3.53
CA ALA A 45 -5.45 5.65 -2.42
C ALA A 45 -4.61 4.44 -2.00
N GLU A 46 -3.37 4.39 -2.49
CA GLU A 46 -2.39 3.39 -2.09
C GLU A 46 -1.65 3.84 -0.84
N PHE A 47 -1.58 2.99 0.17
CA PHE A 47 -0.79 3.26 1.37
C PHE A 47 -0.43 1.97 2.12
N VAL A 48 0.56 2.08 3.00
CA VAL A 48 1.27 0.97 3.66
C VAL A 48 2.17 0.25 2.68
N SER A 49 1.66 -0.58 1.81
CA SER A 49 2.35 -1.34 0.73
C SER A 49 3.74 -1.86 1.15
N ALA A 50 3.83 -2.38 2.39
CA ALA A 50 5.06 -2.96 2.91
C ALA A 50 5.30 -4.32 2.25
N ASN A 51 6.58 -4.67 2.00
CA ASN A 51 6.92 -5.95 1.42
C ASN A 51 6.40 -7.11 2.28
N PRO A 52 5.80 -8.14 1.66
CA PRO A 52 5.18 -9.27 2.37
C PRO A 52 6.20 -10.31 2.85
N THR A 53 7.35 -9.84 3.30
CA THR A 53 8.47 -10.65 3.79
C THR A 53 8.69 -10.50 5.30
N GLY A 54 7.77 -9.79 5.99
CA GLY A 54 7.84 -9.59 7.42
C GLY A 54 6.60 -8.89 7.99
N PRO A 55 6.46 -8.83 9.33
CA PRO A 55 5.36 -8.16 9.99
C PRO A 55 5.41 -6.64 9.81
N LEU A 56 4.26 -5.98 9.92
CA LEU A 56 4.17 -4.54 9.89
C LEU A 56 4.95 -3.90 11.05
N THR A 57 5.60 -2.78 10.75
CA THR A 57 6.35 -1.97 11.72
C THR A 57 5.51 -0.79 12.24
N ALA A 58 6.02 -0.07 13.24
CA ALA A 58 5.40 1.17 13.72
C ALA A 58 5.30 2.25 12.62
N ALA A 59 6.27 2.27 11.68
CA ALA A 59 6.21 3.15 10.52
C ALA A 59 5.03 2.79 9.60
N SER A 60 4.79 1.51 9.37
CA SER A 60 3.62 1.01 8.62
C SER A 60 2.30 1.41 9.30
N GLY A 61 2.24 1.35 10.64
CA GLY A 61 1.09 1.81 11.42
C GLY A 61 0.81 3.30 11.23
N ARG A 62 1.84 4.15 11.15
CA ARG A 62 1.70 5.57 10.85
C ARG A 62 1.14 5.80 9.45
N HIS A 63 1.66 5.09 8.44
CA HIS A 63 1.14 5.17 7.07
C HIS A 63 -0.33 4.72 7.00
N ALA A 64 -0.68 3.64 7.71
CA ALA A 64 -2.03 3.12 7.78
C ALA A 64 -3.01 4.15 8.38
N ALA A 65 -2.65 4.78 9.51
CA ALA A 65 -3.48 5.80 10.15
C ALA A 65 -3.68 7.03 9.25
N TYR A 66 -2.62 7.48 8.59
CA TYR A 66 -2.68 8.63 7.69
C TYR A 66 -3.52 8.35 6.44
N GLY A 67 -3.26 7.23 5.77
CA GLY A 67 -3.96 6.84 4.54
C GLY A 67 -5.45 6.60 4.77
N ASP A 68 -5.79 5.90 5.87
CA ASP A 68 -7.18 5.67 6.26
C ASP A 68 -7.93 6.98 6.58
N ALA A 69 -7.30 7.88 7.36
CA ALA A 69 -7.89 9.17 7.67
C ALA A 69 -8.11 10.02 6.41
N LEU A 70 -7.12 10.09 5.52
CA LEU A 70 -7.22 10.81 4.25
C LEU A 70 -8.35 10.22 3.37
N SER A 71 -8.39 8.89 3.24
CA SER A 71 -9.42 8.21 2.45
C SER A 71 -10.83 8.48 2.98
N LYS A 72 -11.00 8.47 4.31
CA LYS A 72 -12.27 8.81 4.96
C LYS A 72 -12.68 10.26 4.71
N LEU A 73 -11.73 11.21 4.77
CA LEU A 73 -11.99 12.63 4.47
C LEU A 73 -12.40 12.83 3.01
N LEU A 74 -11.70 12.19 2.07
CA LEU A 74 -12.03 12.26 0.65
C LEU A 74 -13.43 11.69 0.37
N ARG A 75 -13.78 10.56 0.98
CA ARG A 75 -15.15 9.99 0.90
C ARG A 75 -16.19 10.94 1.50
N ALA A 76 -15.87 11.57 2.64
CA ALA A 76 -16.79 12.50 3.31
C ALA A 76 -17.10 13.77 2.49
N VAL A 77 -16.18 14.19 1.62
CA VAL A 77 -16.41 15.31 0.70
C VAL A 77 -16.95 14.88 -0.68
N GLY A 78 -17.27 13.60 -0.87
CA GLY A 78 -18.02 13.12 -2.04
C GLY A 78 -17.21 12.42 -3.12
N HIS A 79 -15.92 12.16 -2.92
CA HIS A 79 -15.15 11.32 -3.83
C HIS A 79 -15.47 9.83 -3.63
N THR A 80 -15.34 9.06 -4.70
CA THR A 80 -15.29 7.59 -4.62
C THR A 80 -13.85 7.17 -4.44
N VAL A 81 -13.52 6.57 -3.29
CA VAL A 81 -12.13 6.19 -2.96
C VAL A 81 -12.02 4.69 -2.83
N ASN A 82 -11.14 4.09 -3.61
CA ASN A 82 -10.69 2.71 -3.47
C ASN A 82 -9.35 2.70 -2.73
N THR A 83 -9.26 2.02 -1.60
CA THR A 83 -8.02 1.91 -0.83
C THR A 83 -7.29 0.64 -1.23
N GLU A 84 -6.03 0.79 -1.65
CA GLU A 84 -5.22 -0.28 -2.20
C GLU A 84 -3.96 -0.53 -1.37
N TYR A 85 -3.64 -1.80 -1.21
CA TYR A 85 -2.35 -2.28 -0.72
C TYR A 85 -1.65 -2.98 -1.88
N TYR A 86 -0.54 -2.41 -2.36
CA TYR A 86 0.28 -3.02 -3.40
C TYR A 86 1.17 -4.12 -2.78
N VAL A 87 1.01 -5.33 -3.26
CA VAL A 87 1.74 -6.52 -2.78
C VAL A 87 2.89 -6.80 -3.73
N ASN A 88 4.11 -6.49 -3.30
CA ASN A 88 5.33 -6.89 -4.02
C ASN A 88 5.64 -8.36 -3.72
N ASP A 89 4.99 -9.27 -4.44
CA ASP A 89 5.01 -10.72 -4.23
C ASP A 89 5.94 -11.47 -5.18
N GLY A 90 6.95 -10.76 -5.72
CA GLY A 90 7.96 -11.30 -6.63
C GLY A 90 9.39 -10.81 -6.35
N GLY A 91 10.33 -11.26 -7.18
CA GLY A 91 11.72 -10.82 -7.20
C GLY A 91 12.58 -11.32 -6.04
N THR A 92 13.81 -10.81 -6.00
CA THR A 92 14.90 -11.29 -5.12
C THR A 92 14.55 -11.25 -3.62
N GLN A 93 13.70 -10.32 -3.18
CA GLN A 93 13.31 -10.27 -1.76
C GLN A 93 12.48 -11.48 -1.35
N VAL A 94 11.56 -11.91 -2.21
CA VAL A 94 10.74 -13.10 -1.98
C VAL A 94 11.58 -14.36 -2.07
N GLU A 95 12.55 -14.42 -2.98
CA GLU A 95 13.51 -15.53 -3.08
C GLU A 95 14.36 -15.65 -1.80
N ASN A 96 14.92 -14.54 -1.30
CA ASN A 96 15.67 -14.51 -0.04
C ASN A 96 14.79 -14.89 1.16
N PHE A 97 13.51 -14.52 1.13
CA PHE A 97 12.55 -14.89 2.15
C PHE A 97 12.29 -16.40 2.18
N ALA A 98 12.04 -17.00 1.03
CA ALA A 98 11.91 -18.46 0.89
C ALA A 98 13.16 -19.21 1.36
N ALA A 99 14.34 -18.73 0.96
CA ALA A 99 15.62 -19.31 1.39
C ALA A 99 15.80 -19.20 2.92
N SER A 100 15.28 -18.14 3.54
CA SER A 100 15.33 -17.98 4.99
C SER A 100 14.43 -18.97 5.72
N ILE A 101 13.23 -19.22 5.20
CA ILE A 101 12.32 -20.23 5.73
C ILE A 101 12.93 -21.62 5.58
N ALA A 102 13.47 -21.93 4.40
CA ALA A 102 14.14 -23.22 4.11
C ALA A 102 15.30 -23.50 5.08
N ALA A 103 16.18 -22.52 5.30
CA ALA A 103 17.28 -22.65 6.25
C ALA A 103 16.79 -22.97 7.67
N ARG A 104 15.75 -22.26 8.13
CA ARG A 104 15.17 -22.52 9.46
C ARG A 104 14.51 -23.91 9.57
N MET A 105 13.95 -24.44 8.50
CA MET A 105 13.42 -25.82 8.47
C MET A 105 14.53 -26.86 8.68
N GLU A 106 15.73 -26.59 8.18
CA GLU A 106 16.92 -27.45 8.37
C GLU A 106 17.67 -27.20 9.69
N GLY A 107 17.22 -26.24 10.50
CA GLY A 107 17.87 -25.84 11.76
C GLY A 107 19.11 -24.96 11.52
N GLU A 108 19.25 -24.39 10.34
CA GLU A 108 20.36 -23.53 9.95
C GLU A 108 19.99 -22.04 10.10
N ASP A 109 21.01 -21.17 10.11
CA ASP A 109 20.79 -19.73 10.07
C ASP A 109 20.46 -19.28 8.65
N PRO A 110 19.52 -18.31 8.50
CA PRO A 110 19.22 -17.72 7.21
C PRO A 110 20.46 -17.11 6.53
N PRO A 111 20.48 -17.04 5.18
CA PRO A 111 21.54 -16.38 4.44
C PRO A 111 21.80 -14.94 4.94
N GLU A 112 22.99 -14.40 4.68
CA GLU A 112 23.36 -13.03 5.09
C GLU A 112 22.35 -11.97 4.63
N ASN A 113 21.83 -12.13 3.41
CA ASN A 113 20.78 -11.25 2.84
C ASN A 113 19.35 -11.73 3.16
N GLY A 114 19.21 -12.68 4.07
CA GLY A 114 17.93 -13.27 4.46
C GLY A 114 17.28 -12.58 5.65
N TYR A 115 16.17 -13.13 6.07
CA TYR A 115 15.31 -12.61 7.15
C TYR A 115 15.58 -13.35 8.45
N GLN A 116 16.04 -12.61 9.48
CA GLN A 116 16.51 -13.17 10.75
C GLN A 116 15.45 -13.14 11.87
N GLY A 117 14.26 -12.58 11.61
CA GLY A 117 13.22 -12.41 12.63
C GLY A 117 12.66 -13.73 13.14
N THR A 118 12.18 -13.77 14.39
CA THR A 118 11.59 -14.97 15.01
C THR A 118 10.37 -15.49 14.26
N TYR A 119 9.63 -14.63 13.57
CA TYR A 119 8.51 -15.03 12.73
C TYR A 119 8.90 -16.01 11.60
N VAL A 120 10.17 -16.01 11.15
CA VAL A 120 10.66 -16.96 10.14
C VAL A 120 10.68 -18.38 10.71
N ASN A 121 10.94 -18.54 12.03
CA ASN A 121 10.87 -19.85 12.68
C ASN A 121 9.43 -20.38 12.70
N GLU A 122 8.46 -19.50 13.03
CA GLU A 122 7.03 -19.84 13.00
C GLU A 122 6.55 -20.27 11.61
N LEU A 123 7.07 -19.59 10.56
CA LEU A 123 6.78 -19.95 9.16
C LEU A 123 7.43 -21.28 8.78
N ALA A 124 8.65 -21.56 9.24
CA ALA A 124 9.35 -22.82 8.99
C ALA A 124 8.63 -23.99 9.69
N GLU A 125 8.20 -23.83 10.92
CA GLU A 125 7.39 -24.81 11.65
C GLU A 125 6.09 -25.09 10.89
N ARG A 126 5.39 -24.03 10.48
CA ARG A 126 4.14 -24.15 9.72
C ARG A 126 4.35 -24.84 8.36
N ALA A 127 5.43 -24.52 7.63
CA ALA A 127 5.76 -25.15 6.37
C ALA A 127 5.99 -26.66 6.56
N ALA A 128 6.68 -27.05 7.62
CA ALA A 128 6.91 -28.46 7.96
C ALA A 128 5.60 -29.18 8.32
N GLU A 129 4.71 -28.55 9.08
CA GLU A 129 3.38 -29.09 9.42
C GLU A 129 2.50 -29.28 8.18
N GLU A 130 2.57 -28.35 7.21
CA GLU A 130 1.85 -28.45 5.93
C GLU A 130 2.54 -29.41 4.93
N GLY A 131 3.70 -30.00 5.29
CA GLY A 131 4.41 -30.98 4.49
C GLY A 131 5.15 -30.40 3.29
N ILE A 132 5.47 -29.10 3.32
CA ILE A 132 6.26 -28.45 2.28
C ILE A 132 7.72 -28.84 2.48
N ALA A 133 8.40 -29.26 1.40
CA ALA A 133 9.82 -29.60 1.49
C ALA A 133 10.69 -28.33 1.56
N SER A 134 11.76 -28.34 2.35
CA SER A 134 12.73 -27.22 2.44
C SER A 134 13.41 -26.92 1.11
N THR A 135 13.47 -27.89 0.21
CA THR A 135 14.02 -27.75 -1.15
C THR A 135 13.04 -27.16 -2.16
N ASP A 136 11.75 -27.06 -1.82
CA ASP A 136 10.71 -26.48 -2.68
C ASP A 136 10.57 -24.97 -2.42
N LEU A 137 11.59 -24.22 -2.86
CA LEU A 137 11.66 -22.76 -2.66
C LEU A 137 10.52 -22.01 -3.33
N GLU A 138 9.98 -22.51 -4.44
CA GLU A 138 8.85 -21.88 -5.13
C GLU A 138 7.58 -21.93 -4.29
N THR A 139 7.25 -23.09 -3.75
CA THR A 139 6.10 -23.25 -2.86
C THR A 139 6.31 -22.46 -1.56
N LEU A 140 7.52 -22.48 -0.96
CA LEU A 140 7.84 -21.70 0.23
C LEU A 140 7.69 -20.20 -0.02
N ALA A 141 8.15 -19.70 -1.16
CA ALA A 141 8.01 -18.30 -1.55
C ALA A 141 6.53 -17.88 -1.61
N ARG A 142 5.74 -18.62 -2.39
CA ARG A 142 4.32 -18.33 -2.60
C ARG A 142 3.52 -18.43 -1.32
N THR A 143 3.65 -19.54 -0.61
CA THR A 143 2.86 -19.80 0.61
C THR A 143 3.31 -18.91 1.76
N GLY A 144 4.62 -18.66 1.90
CA GLY A 144 5.15 -17.73 2.89
C GLY A 144 4.61 -16.31 2.71
N VAL A 145 4.58 -15.81 1.48
CA VAL A 145 3.97 -14.52 1.15
C VAL A 145 2.48 -14.51 1.47
N GLU A 146 1.71 -15.54 1.11
CA GLU A 146 0.29 -15.64 1.43
C GLU A 146 0.05 -15.55 2.94
N TRP A 147 0.83 -16.27 3.74
CA TRP A 147 0.71 -16.23 5.21
C TRP A 147 1.04 -14.85 5.79
N MET A 148 2.08 -14.19 5.23
CA MET A 148 2.44 -12.84 5.66
C MET A 148 1.33 -11.84 5.32
N ILE A 149 0.76 -11.89 4.12
CA ILE A 149 -0.35 -11.03 3.71
C ILE A 149 -1.58 -11.24 4.60
N ASP A 150 -1.90 -12.47 4.95
CA ASP A 150 -2.97 -12.76 5.89
C ASP A 150 -2.71 -12.17 7.30
N GLY A 151 -1.45 -12.23 7.76
CA GLY A 151 -1.02 -11.59 8.99
C GLY A 151 -1.14 -10.06 8.92
N ILE A 152 -0.71 -9.46 7.82
CA ILE A 152 -0.83 -8.02 7.55
C ILE A 152 -2.29 -7.59 7.53
N ARG A 153 -3.16 -8.31 6.83
CA ARG A 153 -4.61 -8.03 6.78
C ARG A 153 -5.22 -8.05 8.19
N ARG A 154 -4.92 -9.06 8.99
CA ARG A 154 -5.39 -9.13 10.38
C ARG A 154 -4.90 -7.96 11.22
N SER A 155 -3.62 -7.60 11.09
CA SER A 155 -3.02 -6.47 11.83
C SER A 155 -3.68 -5.14 11.47
N LEU A 156 -3.91 -4.88 10.17
CA LEU A 156 -4.60 -3.67 9.72
C LEU A 156 -6.03 -3.61 10.24
N VAL A 157 -6.78 -4.71 10.17
CA VAL A 157 -8.15 -4.77 10.69
C VAL A 157 -8.19 -4.53 12.20
N GLN A 158 -7.27 -5.12 12.97
CA GLN A 158 -7.15 -4.87 14.41
C GLN A 158 -6.81 -3.41 14.73
N PHE A 159 -6.04 -2.77 13.85
CA PHE A 159 -5.70 -1.35 13.95
C PHE A 159 -6.86 -0.43 13.51
N GLY A 160 -7.96 -0.99 12.99
CA GLY A 160 -9.14 -0.25 12.53
C GLY A 160 -9.06 0.24 11.08
N VAL A 161 -8.09 -0.26 10.32
CA VAL A 161 -7.87 0.07 8.90
C VAL A 161 -8.30 -1.10 8.03
N LYS A 162 -9.13 -0.83 7.03
CA LYS A 162 -9.60 -1.82 6.07
C LYS A 162 -9.21 -1.36 4.67
N MET A 163 -8.49 -2.21 3.94
CA MET A 163 -8.20 -2.03 2.52
C MET A 163 -9.33 -2.63 1.68
N ASP A 164 -9.68 -1.95 0.60
CA ASP A 164 -10.65 -2.47 -0.38
C ASP A 164 -9.98 -3.52 -1.27
N GLU A 165 -8.69 -3.34 -1.59
CA GLU A 165 -7.94 -4.22 -2.48
C GLU A 165 -6.52 -4.51 -1.96
N PHE A 166 -6.04 -5.72 -2.23
CA PHE A 166 -4.64 -6.13 -2.13
C PHE A 166 -4.20 -6.57 -3.52
N PHE A 167 -3.55 -5.65 -4.23
CA PHE A 167 -3.14 -5.83 -5.61
C PHE A 167 -1.81 -6.56 -5.69
N SER A 168 -1.77 -7.72 -6.36
CA SER A 168 -0.56 -8.52 -6.54
C SER A 168 0.26 -8.02 -7.73
N GLU A 169 1.53 -7.68 -7.52
CA GLU A 169 2.46 -7.35 -8.61
C GLU A 169 2.63 -8.50 -9.60
N ARG A 170 2.64 -9.73 -9.12
CA ARG A 170 2.75 -10.94 -9.96
C ARG A 170 1.68 -10.99 -11.03
N SER A 171 0.46 -10.53 -10.73
CA SER A 171 -0.63 -10.49 -11.72
C SER A 171 -0.30 -9.67 -12.96
N LEU A 172 0.55 -8.65 -12.83
CA LEU A 172 1.00 -7.84 -13.96
C LEU A 172 1.82 -8.64 -14.97
N TYR A 173 2.60 -9.61 -14.48
CA TYR A 173 3.40 -10.49 -15.34
C TYR A 173 2.56 -11.64 -15.90
N GLU A 174 1.70 -12.24 -15.09
CA GLU A 174 0.80 -13.32 -15.53
C GLU A 174 -0.15 -12.86 -16.66
N ASP A 175 -0.65 -11.63 -16.57
CA ASP A 175 -1.53 -11.00 -17.56
C ASP A 175 -0.76 -10.29 -18.68
N ASN A 176 0.57 -10.37 -18.70
CA ASN A 176 1.44 -9.75 -19.71
C ASN A 176 1.31 -8.21 -19.77
N LEU A 177 0.89 -7.58 -18.67
CA LEU A 177 0.62 -6.15 -18.62
C LEU A 177 1.90 -5.32 -18.64
N VAL A 178 2.99 -5.83 -18.03
CA VAL A 178 4.31 -5.19 -18.04
C VAL A 178 4.83 -5.06 -19.47
N ASP A 179 4.89 -6.17 -20.21
CA ASP A 179 5.39 -6.18 -21.59
C ASP A 179 4.54 -5.30 -22.50
N ARG A 180 3.23 -5.39 -22.38
CA ARG A 180 2.29 -4.54 -23.11
C ARG A 180 2.47 -3.05 -22.79
N GLY A 181 2.76 -2.72 -21.52
CA GLY A 181 3.09 -1.35 -21.12
C GLY A 181 4.36 -0.84 -21.76
N VAL A 182 5.43 -1.63 -21.70
CA VAL A 182 6.73 -1.31 -22.30
C VAL A 182 6.59 -1.15 -23.84
N GLU A 183 5.90 -2.08 -24.50
CA GLU A 183 5.64 -1.99 -25.95
C GLU A 183 4.88 -0.73 -26.33
N ARG A 184 3.88 -0.34 -25.54
CA ARG A 184 3.10 0.90 -25.77
C ARG A 184 3.97 2.15 -25.62
N LEU A 185 4.83 2.19 -24.60
CA LEU A 185 5.77 3.30 -24.38
C LEU A 185 6.81 3.36 -25.52
N ARG A 186 7.32 2.20 -25.95
CA ARG A 186 8.26 2.09 -27.07
C ARG A 186 7.62 2.58 -28.40
N ALA A 187 6.39 2.14 -28.68
CA ALA A 187 5.65 2.57 -29.85
C ALA A 187 5.35 4.09 -29.84
N GLY A 188 5.17 4.68 -28.66
CA GLY A 188 5.03 6.13 -28.47
C GLY A 188 6.35 6.92 -28.58
N GLY A 189 7.51 6.25 -28.69
CA GLY A 189 8.82 6.90 -28.74
C GLY A 189 9.33 7.42 -27.38
N HIS A 190 8.72 6.97 -26.27
CA HIS A 190 9.03 7.41 -24.92
C HIS A 190 10.09 6.56 -24.22
N THR A 191 10.75 5.67 -24.96
CA THR A 191 11.83 4.83 -24.43
C THR A 191 13.13 5.04 -25.18
N PHE A 192 14.26 4.71 -24.53
CA PHE A 192 15.57 4.66 -25.13
C PHE A 192 16.37 3.50 -24.55
N GLU A 193 17.38 3.04 -25.29
CA GLU A 193 18.26 1.95 -24.86
C GLU A 193 19.58 2.53 -24.38
N GLU A 194 20.02 2.18 -23.17
CA GLU A 194 21.31 2.58 -22.63
C GLU A 194 21.86 1.45 -21.72
N GLU A 195 23.14 1.11 -21.90
CA GLU A 195 23.81 0.06 -21.16
C GLU A 195 23.10 -1.31 -21.15
N GLY A 196 22.39 -1.61 -22.23
CA GLY A 196 21.62 -2.88 -22.38
C GLY A 196 20.29 -2.92 -21.63
N ALA A 197 19.83 -1.81 -21.09
CA ALA A 197 18.53 -1.66 -20.46
C ALA A 197 17.63 -0.70 -21.24
N THR A 198 16.32 -0.96 -21.21
CA THR A 198 15.31 -0.07 -21.75
C THR A 198 14.92 0.95 -20.68
N TRP A 199 15.08 2.23 -20.99
CA TRP A 199 14.79 3.35 -20.11
C TRP A 199 13.55 4.13 -20.57
N LEU A 200 12.74 4.61 -19.61
CA LEU A 200 11.66 5.56 -19.87
C LEU A 200 12.21 6.99 -19.95
N ARG A 201 11.82 7.73 -20.98
CA ARG A 201 12.13 9.16 -21.11
C ARG A 201 11.13 9.96 -20.28
N THR A 202 11.37 10.09 -18.99
CA THR A 202 10.46 10.73 -18.04
C THR A 202 10.25 12.21 -18.34
N THR A 203 11.23 12.87 -18.97
CA THR A 203 11.11 14.27 -19.43
C THR A 203 9.97 14.51 -20.42
N ASP A 204 9.54 13.49 -21.19
CA ASP A 204 8.38 13.59 -22.07
C ASP A 204 7.06 13.79 -21.30
N PHE A 205 7.07 13.47 -20.02
CA PHE A 205 5.93 13.54 -19.10
C PHE A 205 6.07 14.65 -18.04
N GLY A 206 7.07 15.52 -18.20
CA GLY A 206 7.26 16.68 -17.32
C GLY A 206 8.11 16.42 -16.08
N ASP A 207 8.79 15.28 -16.01
CA ASP A 207 9.81 15.03 -14.99
C ASP A 207 11.09 15.78 -15.33
N ASP A 208 11.93 16.08 -14.35
CA ASP A 208 13.19 16.82 -14.48
C ASP A 208 14.42 15.89 -14.55
N LYS A 209 14.22 14.56 -14.62
CA LYS A 209 15.25 13.53 -14.67
C LYS A 209 15.08 12.60 -15.85
#